data_71398336d3dd25b64d241f3c0083c750
#
_entry.id   71398336d3dd25b64d241f3c0083c750
#
_cell.length_a   1.000
_cell.length_b   1.000
_cell.length_c   1.000
_cell.angle_alpha   90.00
_cell.angle_beta   90.00
_cell.angle_gamma   90.00
#
_symmetry.space_group_name_H-M   'P 1'
#
loop_
_entity.id
_entity.type
_entity.pdbx_description
1 polymer ?
#
loop_
_entity_poly.entity_id
_entity_poly.type
_entity_poly.pdbx_seq_one_letter_code
_entity_poly.pdbx_strand_id
1 'polypeptide(L)'
;MPRSSKFSEEQILGAASRLVAAHGPAGATIGAIARAVGAPTGSIYHRFDSRDVLLGEVWLRAAAGFQTAFFERLAGPSPPEAGLAAALYMVQRVRTHPREARLLLLHRREDFVDRGWPPAMRRRAGQLASQVERELHAFSRRVSGREDSQTVRLVTYAVLEAPFAAIRRHVAAGEHPPRYVDALIKVTYEAVMSLVGVSAPGGTNRVRLTKGDRQ
;
A
#
# COMPACT_ATOMS: atom_id res chain seq x y z
N MET A 1 -6.37 -41.06 -2.72
CA MET A 1 -5.67 -39.88 -3.23
C MET A 1 -6.68 -38.79 -3.51
N PRO A 2 -6.66 -37.62 -2.83
CA PRO A 2 -7.53 -36.52 -3.21
C PRO A 2 -7.11 -36.06 -4.61
N ARG A 3 -8.04 -36.00 -5.54
CA ARG A 3 -7.86 -35.51 -6.89
C ARG A 3 -7.39 -34.07 -6.79
N SER A 4 -6.16 -33.76 -7.17
CA SER A 4 -5.69 -32.37 -7.24
C SER A 4 -6.70 -31.58 -8.07
N SER A 5 -7.31 -30.56 -7.49
CA SER A 5 -8.36 -29.82 -8.19
C SER A 5 -7.71 -29.17 -9.43
N LYS A 6 -8.27 -29.41 -10.59
CA LYS A 6 -7.78 -28.99 -11.91
C LYS A 6 -7.51 -27.48 -11.99
N PHE A 7 -8.06 -26.69 -11.05
CA PHE A 7 -7.91 -25.25 -10.94
C PHE A 7 -7.65 -24.86 -9.48
N SER A 8 -6.52 -24.21 -9.20
CA SER A 8 -6.16 -23.79 -7.85
C SER A 8 -6.83 -22.46 -7.48
N GLU A 9 -6.96 -22.21 -6.18
CA GLU A 9 -7.41 -20.90 -5.66
C GLU A 9 -6.50 -19.78 -6.13
N GLU A 10 -5.19 -20.00 -6.13
CA GLU A 10 -4.16 -19.04 -6.63
C GLU A 10 -4.38 -18.65 -8.09
N GLN A 11 -4.74 -19.62 -8.95
CA GLN A 11 -5.03 -19.34 -10.36
C GLN A 11 -6.26 -18.46 -10.51
N ILE A 12 -7.31 -18.70 -9.72
CA ILE A 12 -8.55 -17.90 -9.71
C ILE A 12 -8.27 -16.47 -9.22
N LEU A 13 -7.59 -16.32 -8.09
CA LEU A 13 -7.22 -15.01 -7.55
C LEU A 13 -6.28 -14.24 -8.46
N GLY A 14 -5.31 -14.92 -9.08
CA GLY A 14 -4.41 -14.31 -10.06
C GLY A 14 -5.14 -13.82 -11.31
N ALA A 15 -6.13 -14.57 -11.81
CA ALA A 15 -6.96 -14.15 -12.92
C ALA A 15 -7.85 -12.95 -12.55
N ALA A 16 -8.47 -13.00 -11.37
CA ALA A 16 -9.27 -11.90 -10.85
C ALA A 16 -8.45 -10.61 -10.69
N SER A 17 -7.25 -10.71 -10.11
CA SER A 17 -6.31 -9.58 -9.95
C SER A 17 -5.95 -8.96 -11.30
N ARG A 18 -5.67 -9.77 -12.34
CA ARG A 18 -5.38 -9.27 -13.69
C ARG A 18 -6.57 -8.53 -14.30
N LEU A 19 -7.78 -9.07 -14.14
CA LEU A 19 -9.00 -8.45 -14.67
C LEU A 19 -9.34 -7.15 -13.95
N VAL A 20 -9.20 -7.09 -12.62
CA VAL A 20 -9.36 -5.84 -11.87
C VAL A 20 -8.34 -4.79 -12.31
N ALA A 21 -7.08 -5.16 -12.47
CA ALA A 21 -6.04 -4.22 -12.90
C ALA A 21 -6.27 -3.68 -14.32
N ALA A 22 -6.87 -4.48 -15.21
CA ALA A 22 -7.13 -4.10 -16.59
C ALA A 22 -8.45 -3.34 -16.78
N HIS A 23 -9.51 -3.76 -16.08
CA HIS A 23 -10.89 -3.32 -16.35
C HIS A 23 -11.63 -2.79 -15.10
N GLY A 24 -10.93 -2.64 -14.00
CA GLY A 24 -11.53 -2.30 -12.71
C GLY A 24 -12.33 -3.45 -12.07
N PRO A 25 -12.82 -3.26 -10.83
CA PRO A 25 -13.61 -4.28 -10.13
C PRO A 25 -14.87 -4.68 -10.92
N ALA A 26 -15.55 -3.75 -11.58
CA ALA A 26 -16.75 -4.04 -12.37
C ALA A 26 -16.49 -5.03 -13.51
N GLY A 27 -15.32 -4.97 -14.16
CA GLY A 27 -14.93 -5.86 -15.27
C GLY A 27 -14.54 -7.27 -14.83
N ALA A 28 -14.24 -7.48 -13.55
CA ALA A 28 -13.88 -8.79 -13.00
C ALA A 28 -15.13 -9.60 -12.61
N THR A 29 -15.96 -9.97 -13.59
CA THR A 29 -17.13 -10.84 -13.37
C THR A 29 -16.72 -12.29 -13.18
N ILE A 30 -17.55 -13.10 -12.50
CA ILE A 30 -17.28 -14.56 -12.34
C ILE A 30 -17.10 -15.24 -13.70
N GLY A 31 -17.94 -14.87 -14.68
CA GLY A 31 -17.82 -15.41 -16.05
C GLY A 31 -16.51 -15.04 -16.74
N ALA A 32 -16.02 -13.81 -16.56
CA ALA A 32 -14.73 -13.36 -17.10
C ALA A 32 -13.55 -14.08 -16.41
N ILE A 33 -13.62 -14.25 -15.09
CA ILE A 33 -12.62 -14.98 -14.30
C ILE A 33 -12.59 -16.46 -14.70
N ALA A 34 -13.76 -17.08 -14.81
CA ALA A 34 -13.89 -18.47 -15.24
C ALA A 34 -13.28 -18.72 -16.62
N ARG A 35 -13.56 -17.84 -17.60
CA ARG A 35 -12.94 -17.91 -18.92
C ARG A 35 -11.42 -17.73 -18.87
N ALA A 36 -10.94 -16.78 -18.06
CA ALA A 36 -9.50 -16.51 -17.94
C ALA A 36 -8.71 -17.67 -17.31
N VAL A 37 -9.36 -18.50 -16.49
CA VAL A 37 -8.75 -19.69 -15.87
C VAL A 37 -9.01 -20.95 -16.70
N GLY A 38 -9.99 -20.93 -17.62
CA GLY A 38 -10.46 -22.12 -18.33
C GLY A 38 -11.31 -23.06 -17.45
N ALA A 39 -11.97 -22.52 -16.44
CA ALA A 39 -12.75 -23.27 -15.47
C ALA A 39 -14.26 -23.06 -15.66
N PRO A 40 -15.10 -24.06 -15.32
CA PRO A 40 -16.53 -23.83 -15.17
C PRO A 40 -16.80 -22.83 -14.02
N THR A 41 -17.83 -21.98 -14.17
CA THR A 41 -18.23 -21.02 -13.13
C THR A 41 -18.53 -21.68 -11.78
N GLY A 42 -19.12 -22.86 -11.78
CA GLY A 42 -19.37 -23.66 -10.58
C GLY A 42 -18.10 -23.96 -9.76
N SER A 43 -16.95 -24.14 -10.42
CA SER A 43 -15.66 -24.37 -9.75
C SER A 43 -15.19 -23.15 -8.95
N ILE A 44 -15.59 -21.94 -9.34
CA ILE A 44 -15.29 -20.70 -8.61
C ILE A 44 -16.19 -20.60 -7.38
N TYR A 45 -17.51 -20.79 -7.55
CA TYR A 45 -18.47 -20.76 -6.44
C TYR A 45 -18.23 -21.83 -5.38
N HIS A 46 -17.56 -22.93 -5.75
CA HIS A 46 -17.14 -23.95 -4.80
C HIS A 46 -16.05 -23.49 -3.83
N ARG A 47 -15.35 -22.37 -4.14
CA ARG A 47 -14.25 -21.82 -3.34
C ARG A 47 -14.56 -20.46 -2.74
N PHE A 48 -15.39 -19.71 -3.41
CA PHE A 48 -15.75 -18.35 -3.01
C PHE A 48 -17.27 -18.21 -3.05
N ASP A 49 -17.88 -17.94 -1.89
CA ASP A 49 -19.34 -17.86 -1.72
C ASP A 49 -19.98 -16.80 -2.64
N SER A 50 -19.22 -15.76 -3.01
CA SER A 50 -19.68 -14.72 -3.93
C SER A 50 -18.50 -14.11 -4.68
N ARG A 51 -18.84 -13.34 -5.73
CA ARG A 51 -17.88 -12.49 -6.44
C ARG A 51 -17.19 -11.50 -5.50
N ASP A 52 -17.94 -10.89 -4.58
CA ASP A 52 -17.42 -9.86 -3.68
C ASP A 52 -16.48 -10.45 -2.63
N VAL A 53 -16.73 -11.67 -2.17
CA VAL A 53 -15.78 -12.44 -1.35
C VAL A 53 -14.49 -12.71 -2.13
N LEU A 54 -14.59 -13.14 -3.39
CA LEU A 54 -13.40 -13.38 -4.23
C LEU A 54 -12.61 -12.08 -4.45
N LEU A 55 -13.25 -10.99 -4.84
CA LEU A 55 -12.57 -9.72 -5.09
C LEU A 55 -12.02 -9.12 -3.79
N GLY A 56 -12.73 -9.27 -2.69
CA GLY A 56 -12.25 -8.89 -1.37
C GLY A 56 -10.99 -9.64 -0.96
N GLU A 57 -10.91 -10.94 -1.25
CA GLU A 57 -9.70 -11.72 -0.99
C GLU A 57 -8.52 -11.25 -1.85
N VAL A 58 -8.75 -10.89 -3.12
CA VAL A 58 -7.74 -10.28 -3.99
C VAL A 58 -7.19 -8.99 -3.36
N TRP A 59 -8.08 -8.11 -2.89
CA TRP A 59 -7.68 -6.85 -2.26
C TRP A 59 -6.92 -7.06 -0.95
N LEU A 60 -7.43 -7.94 -0.07
CA LEU A 60 -6.81 -8.21 1.22
C LEU A 60 -5.40 -8.80 1.09
N ARG A 61 -5.19 -9.72 0.13
CA ARG A 61 -3.87 -10.29 -0.12
C ARG A 61 -2.88 -9.25 -0.64
N ALA A 62 -3.32 -8.41 -1.57
CA ALA A 62 -2.48 -7.33 -2.09
C ALA A 62 -2.11 -6.32 -0.98
N ALA A 63 -3.08 -5.90 -0.17
CA ALA A 63 -2.86 -4.98 0.94
C ALA A 63 -1.93 -5.58 2.01
N ALA A 64 -2.14 -6.83 2.40
CA ALA A 64 -1.28 -7.51 3.36
C ALA A 64 0.16 -7.64 2.85
N GLY A 65 0.36 -8.06 1.59
CA GLY A 65 1.68 -8.19 0.99
C GLY A 65 2.43 -6.84 0.90
N PHE A 66 1.71 -5.77 0.52
CA PHE A 66 2.28 -4.43 0.53
C PHE A 66 2.69 -3.99 1.95
N GLN A 67 1.81 -4.14 2.94
CA GLN A 67 2.04 -3.72 4.31
C GLN A 67 3.22 -4.46 4.94
N THR A 68 3.30 -5.78 4.78
CA THR A 68 4.42 -6.57 5.32
C THR A 68 5.76 -6.01 4.84
N ALA A 69 5.94 -5.85 3.54
CA ALA A 69 7.18 -5.35 2.99
C ALA A 69 7.45 -3.86 3.30
N PHE A 70 6.42 -3.06 3.51
CA PHE A 70 6.53 -1.67 3.96
C PHE A 70 7.01 -1.60 5.42
N PHE A 71 6.43 -2.39 6.31
CA PHE A 71 6.80 -2.41 7.73
C PHE A 71 8.18 -3.00 7.97
N GLU A 72 8.59 -4.02 7.20
CA GLU A 72 9.96 -4.53 7.22
C GLU A 72 10.99 -3.41 6.99
N ARG A 73 10.71 -2.48 6.08
CA ARG A 73 11.58 -1.32 5.82
C ARG A 73 11.53 -0.30 6.95
N LEU A 74 10.34 0.00 7.47
CA LEU A 74 10.20 0.88 8.63
C LEU A 74 10.94 0.34 9.85
N ALA A 75 11.05 -0.97 10.00
CA ALA A 75 11.75 -1.62 11.11
C ALA A 75 13.29 -1.56 11.04
N GLY A 76 13.86 -1.02 9.96
CA GLY A 76 15.31 -0.90 9.78
C GLY A 76 16.03 -0.24 10.97
N PRO A 77 17.34 -0.52 11.15
CA PRO A 77 18.07 -0.15 12.38
C PRO A 77 18.29 1.37 12.53
N SER A 78 18.42 2.10 11.43
CA SER A 78 18.52 3.57 11.42
C SER A 78 17.15 4.17 11.10
N PRO A 79 16.42 4.72 12.07
CA PRO A 79 15.05 5.17 11.84
C PRO A 79 14.89 6.21 10.71
N PRO A 80 15.74 7.25 10.56
CA PRO A 80 15.63 8.18 9.44
C PRO A 80 15.81 7.52 8.07
N GLU A 81 16.77 6.59 7.96
CA GLU A 81 17.02 5.84 6.72
C GLU A 81 15.92 4.82 6.46
N ALA A 82 15.40 4.17 7.51
CA ALA A 82 14.30 3.23 7.44
C ALA A 82 13.01 3.89 6.91
N GLY A 83 12.70 5.09 7.38
CA GLY A 83 11.56 5.86 6.89
C GLY A 83 11.70 6.25 5.41
N LEU A 84 12.89 6.69 5.00
CA LEU A 84 13.17 6.99 3.59
C LEU A 84 13.08 5.72 2.72
N ALA A 85 13.62 4.61 3.21
CA ALA A 85 13.54 3.32 2.50
C ALA A 85 12.09 2.85 2.33
N ALA A 86 11.24 3.03 3.35
CA ALA A 86 9.81 2.74 3.27
C ALA A 86 9.08 3.67 2.28
N ALA A 87 9.39 4.97 2.27
CA ALA A 87 8.83 5.93 1.32
C ALA A 87 9.22 5.58 -0.14
N LEU A 88 10.49 5.25 -0.38
CA LEU A 88 10.99 4.86 -1.71
C LEU A 88 10.50 3.47 -2.15
N TYR A 89 10.18 2.58 -1.21
CA TYR A 89 9.61 1.27 -1.53
C TYR A 89 8.31 1.40 -2.32
N MET A 90 7.49 2.41 -2.05
CA MET A 90 6.22 2.61 -2.76
C MET A 90 6.43 2.79 -4.27
N VAL A 91 7.39 3.61 -4.68
CA VAL A 91 7.68 3.81 -6.09
C VAL A 91 8.33 2.58 -6.72
N GLN A 92 9.21 1.87 -5.98
CA GLN A 92 9.80 0.62 -6.43
C GLN A 92 8.71 -0.45 -6.64
N ARG A 93 7.75 -0.56 -5.70
CA ARG A 93 6.64 -1.52 -5.81
C ARG A 93 5.77 -1.26 -7.04
N VAL A 94 5.49 0.00 -7.35
CA VAL A 94 4.76 0.36 -8.58
C VAL A 94 5.50 -0.09 -9.84
N ARG A 95 6.82 0.06 -9.89
CA ARG A 95 7.64 -0.36 -11.04
C ARG A 95 7.70 -1.87 -11.19
N THR A 96 7.78 -2.61 -10.08
CA THR A 96 7.94 -4.08 -10.10
C THR A 96 6.63 -4.84 -10.12
N HIS A 97 5.54 -4.25 -9.56
CA HIS A 97 4.22 -4.87 -9.44
C HIS A 97 3.10 -3.92 -9.89
N PRO A 98 3.10 -3.45 -11.15
CA PRO A 98 2.18 -2.40 -11.62
C PRO A 98 0.70 -2.81 -11.51
N ARG A 99 0.38 -4.10 -11.64
CA ARG A 99 -1.01 -4.59 -11.50
C ARG A 99 -1.54 -4.43 -10.07
N GLU A 100 -0.72 -4.79 -9.10
CA GLU A 100 -1.04 -4.67 -7.67
C GLU A 100 -1.12 -3.19 -7.27
N ALA A 101 -0.22 -2.36 -7.79
CA ALA A 101 -0.27 -0.92 -7.60
C ALA A 101 -1.58 -0.32 -8.13
N ARG A 102 -2.03 -0.70 -9.33
CA ARG A 102 -3.32 -0.26 -9.86
C ARG A 102 -4.49 -0.67 -8.94
N LEU A 103 -4.47 -1.91 -8.45
CA LEU A 103 -5.49 -2.42 -7.54
C LEU A 103 -5.58 -1.59 -6.26
N LEU A 104 -4.45 -1.27 -5.63
CA LEU A 104 -4.41 -0.60 -4.33
C LEU A 104 -4.54 0.94 -4.42
N LEU A 105 -4.07 1.55 -5.53
CA LEU A 105 -4.00 3.01 -5.68
C LEU A 105 -5.19 3.62 -6.41
N LEU A 106 -5.83 2.87 -7.32
CA LEU A 106 -6.93 3.37 -8.14
C LEU A 106 -8.30 2.96 -7.63
N HIS A 107 -8.36 1.94 -6.76
CA HIS A 107 -9.61 1.45 -6.22
C HIS A 107 -9.61 1.59 -4.70
N ARG A 108 -10.68 2.13 -4.18
CA ARG A 108 -10.88 2.24 -2.73
C ARG A 108 -11.22 0.87 -2.16
N ARG A 109 -10.91 0.69 -0.88
CA ARG A 109 -11.35 -0.50 -0.14
C ARG A 109 -12.86 -0.74 -0.32
N GLU A 110 -13.66 0.31 -0.31
CA GLU A 110 -15.12 0.30 -0.43
C GLU A 110 -15.59 -0.26 -1.77
N ASP A 111 -14.78 -0.17 -2.83
CA ASP A 111 -15.07 -0.76 -4.14
C ASP A 111 -15.05 -2.30 -4.12
N PHE A 112 -14.44 -2.89 -3.08
CA PHE A 112 -14.31 -4.34 -2.85
C PHE A 112 -15.09 -4.81 -1.62
N VAL A 113 -15.46 -3.89 -0.74
CA VAL A 113 -16.19 -4.17 0.50
C VAL A 113 -17.66 -3.94 0.23
N ASP A 114 -18.39 -5.03 -0.06
CA ASP A 114 -19.84 -4.97 0.04
C ASP A 114 -20.29 -5.45 1.44
N ARG A 115 -21.55 -5.15 1.79
CA ARG A 115 -22.20 -5.59 3.04
C ARG A 115 -22.19 -7.12 3.21
N GLY A 116 -21.93 -7.86 2.12
CA GLY A 116 -21.85 -9.30 2.05
C GLY A 116 -20.54 -9.95 2.53
N TRP A 117 -19.52 -9.21 2.95
CA TRP A 117 -18.29 -9.83 3.42
C TRP A 117 -18.49 -10.65 4.70
N PRO A 118 -17.96 -11.90 4.75
CA PRO A 118 -18.00 -12.71 5.97
C PRO A 118 -17.35 -11.98 7.16
N PRO A 119 -17.80 -12.23 8.39
CA PRO A 119 -17.22 -11.59 9.59
C PRO A 119 -15.70 -11.75 9.70
N ALA A 120 -15.16 -12.91 9.32
CA ALA A 120 -13.72 -13.15 9.33
C ALA A 120 -12.96 -12.23 8.38
N MET A 121 -13.49 -11.98 7.19
CA MET A 121 -12.90 -11.09 6.19
C MET A 121 -12.94 -9.62 6.66
N ARG A 122 -14.05 -9.18 7.25
CA ARG A 122 -14.18 -7.85 7.87
C ARG A 122 -13.17 -7.65 9.00
N ARG A 123 -12.97 -8.67 9.85
CA ARG A 123 -11.94 -8.64 10.91
C ARG A 123 -10.54 -8.51 10.34
N ARG A 124 -10.18 -9.27 9.32
CA ARG A 124 -8.88 -9.17 8.64
C ARG A 124 -8.65 -7.76 8.08
N ALA A 125 -9.65 -7.17 7.42
CA ALA A 125 -9.56 -5.80 6.92
C ALA A 125 -9.36 -4.76 8.04
N GLY A 126 -10.07 -4.93 9.15
CA GLY A 126 -9.88 -4.09 10.35
C GLY A 126 -8.49 -4.24 10.97
N GLN A 127 -7.97 -5.47 11.05
CA GLN A 127 -6.62 -5.75 11.54
C GLN A 127 -5.55 -5.07 10.70
N LEU A 128 -5.66 -5.14 9.35
CA LEU A 128 -4.73 -4.46 8.43
C LEU A 128 -4.74 -2.93 8.66
N ALA A 129 -5.92 -2.32 8.80
CA ALA A 129 -6.03 -0.88 9.07
C ALA A 129 -5.40 -0.50 10.42
N SER A 130 -5.75 -1.21 11.49
CA SER A 130 -5.21 -0.96 12.82
C SER A 130 -3.70 -1.23 12.92
N GLN A 131 -3.18 -2.14 12.11
CA GLN A 131 -1.74 -2.40 12.06
C GLN A 131 -0.99 -1.20 11.46
N VAL A 132 -1.48 -0.60 10.39
CA VAL A 132 -0.86 0.62 9.81
C VAL A 132 -0.76 1.72 10.87
N GLU A 133 -1.84 1.97 11.57
CA GLU A 133 -1.88 2.99 12.63
C GLU A 133 -0.83 2.71 13.72
N ARG A 134 -0.81 1.49 14.27
CA ARG A 134 0.16 1.10 15.30
C ARG A 134 1.61 1.22 14.83
N GLU A 135 1.92 0.75 13.62
CA GLU A 135 3.28 0.79 13.09
C GLU A 135 3.75 2.23 12.83
N LEU A 136 2.88 3.12 12.37
CA LEU A 136 3.20 4.53 12.18
C LEU A 136 3.42 5.26 13.52
N HIS A 137 2.62 4.96 14.55
CA HIS A 137 2.86 5.47 15.92
C HIS A 137 4.20 4.97 16.47
N ALA A 138 4.47 3.67 16.35
CA ALA A 138 5.73 3.08 16.81
C ALA A 138 6.94 3.68 16.09
N PHE A 139 6.82 3.87 14.77
CA PHE A 139 7.88 4.49 13.97
C PHE A 139 8.08 5.97 14.33
N SER A 140 7.00 6.74 14.54
CA SER A 140 7.07 8.13 15.00
C SER A 140 7.88 8.24 16.28
N ARG A 141 7.59 7.39 17.28
CA ARG A 141 8.34 7.33 18.55
C ARG A 141 9.81 6.97 18.35
N ARG A 142 10.11 6.02 17.47
CA ARG A 142 11.50 5.61 17.17
C ARG A 142 12.31 6.71 16.50
N VAL A 143 11.72 7.46 15.58
CA VAL A 143 12.45 8.43 14.74
C VAL A 143 12.58 9.80 15.39
N SER A 144 11.61 10.22 16.22
CA SER A 144 11.55 11.57 16.82
C SER A 144 11.50 11.58 18.35
N GLY A 145 11.35 10.44 18.99
CA GLY A 145 11.08 10.34 20.44
C GLY A 145 9.66 10.78 20.82
N ARG A 146 8.78 11.10 19.86
CA ARG A 146 7.45 11.69 20.07
C ARG A 146 6.38 10.87 19.35
N GLU A 147 5.17 10.88 19.92
CA GLU A 147 4.01 10.20 19.36
C GLU A 147 2.71 11.04 19.50
N ASP A 148 2.86 12.35 19.70
CA ASP A 148 1.72 13.26 19.66
C ASP A 148 1.08 13.28 18.25
N SER A 149 -0.19 13.64 18.19
CA SER A 149 -0.98 13.54 16.94
C SER A 149 -0.40 14.37 15.78
N GLN A 150 0.24 15.49 16.07
CA GLN A 150 0.89 16.31 15.04
C GLN A 150 2.14 15.62 14.47
N THR A 151 2.99 15.09 15.34
CA THR A 151 4.20 14.37 14.95
C THR A 151 3.85 13.12 14.14
N VAL A 152 2.90 12.31 14.61
CA VAL A 152 2.43 11.12 13.88
C VAL A 152 1.88 11.51 12.49
N ARG A 153 1.11 12.59 12.39
CA ARG A 153 0.58 13.08 11.11
C ARG A 153 1.70 13.47 10.13
N LEU A 154 2.72 14.21 10.59
CA LEU A 154 3.87 14.60 9.76
C LEU A 154 4.67 13.38 9.29
N VAL A 155 4.92 12.43 10.19
CA VAL A 155 5.59 11.17 9.86
C VAL A 155 4.77 10.37 8.85
N THR A 156 3.47 10.21 9.06
CA THR A 156 2.56 9.52 8.12
C THR A 156 2.59 10.17 6.74
N TYR A 157 2.53 11.50 6.71
CA TYR A 157 2.62 12.24 5.45
C TYR A 157 3.95 11.95 4.74
N ALA A 158 5.07 12.02 5.44
CA ALA A 158 6.40 11.84 4.86
C ALA A 158 6.63 10.43 4.29
N VAL A 159 6.19 9.38 5.02
CA VAL A 159 6.50 7.99 4.65
C VAL A 159 5.43 7.33 3.77
N LEU A 160 4.18 7.85 3.77
CA LEU A 160 3.05 7.19 3.11
C LEU A 160 2.31 8.12 2.15
N GLU A 161 1.79 9.28 2.62
CA GLU A 161 0.86 10.09 1.83
C GLU A 161 1.55 10.82 0.68
N ALA A 162 2.70 11.47 0.92
CA ALA A 162 3.44 12.19 -0.11
C ALA A 162 3.99 11.25 -1.20
N PRO A 163 4.62 10.09 -0.88
CA PRO A 163 4.95 9.09 -1.88
C PRO A 163 3.74 8.61 -2.68
N PHE A 164 2.62 8.35 -2.01
CA PHE A 164 1.37 7.93 -2.64
C PHE A 164 0.88 8.98 -3.66
N ALA A 165 0.84 10.25 -3.26
CA ALA A 165 0.45 11.34 -4.14
C ALA A 165 1.38 11.47 -5.36
N ALA A 166 2.69 11.33 -5.17
CA ALA A 166 3.69 11.44 -6.22
C ALA A 166 3.55 10.36 -7.31
N ILE A 167 3.16 9.13 -6.93
CA ILE A 167 3.07 8.00 -7.87
C ILE A 167 1.69 7.85 -8.51
N ARG A 168 0.61 8.32 -7.87
CA ARG A 168 -0.78 8.04 -8.26
C ARG A 168 -1.08 8.39 -9.71
N ARG A 169 -0.61 9.55 -10.19
CA ARG A 169 -0.86 10.00 -11.56
C ARG A 169 -0.27 9.04 -12.61
N HIS A 170 0.93 8.50 -12.34
CA HIS A 170 1.60 7.56 -13.24
C HIS A 170 0.87 6.22 -13.29
N VAL A 171 0.43 5.73 -12.12
CA VAL A 171 -0.37 4.51 -12.04
C VAL A 171 -1.70 4.67 -12.78
N ALA A 172 -2.36 5.83 -12.66
CA ALA A 172 -3.60 6.13 -13.37
C ALA A 172 -3.40 6.16 -14.90
N ALA A 173 -2.28 6.72 -15.37
CA ALA A 173 -1.90 6.74 -16.78
C ALA A 173 -1.42 5.36 -17.30
N GLY A 174 -1.19 4.38 -16.43
CA GLY A 174 -0.60 3.09 -16.80
C GLY A 174 0.90 3.15 -17.08
N GLU A 175 1.56 4.19 -16.60
CA GLU A 175 2.97 4.49 -16.84
C GLU A 175 3.85 4.10 -15.64
N HIS A 176 5.11 3.78 -15.92
CA HIS A 176 6.10 3.62 -14.85
C HIS A 176 6.53 5.01 -14.33
N PRO A 177 6.54 5.25 -13.00
CA PRO A 177 7.06 6.48 -12.43
C PRO A 177 8.51 6.71 -12.88
N PRO A 178 8.85 7.87 -13.48
CA PRO A 178 10.21 8.19 -13.90
C PRO A 178 11.14 8.41 -12.69
N ARG A 179 12.45 8.41 -12.93
CA ARG A 179 13.46 8.48 -11.85
C ARG A 179 13.39 9.76 -11.00
N TYR A 180 12.92 10.89 -11.56
CA TYR A 180 12.78 12.10 -10.77
C TYR A 180 11.79 11.96 -9.61
N VAL A 181 10.85 11.00 -9.68
CA VAL A 181 9.88 10.73 -8.58
C VAL A 181 10.60 10.25 -7.32
N ASP A 182 11.69 9.49 -7.46
CA ASP A 182 12.51 9.06 -6.32
C ASP A 182 13.16 10.29 -5.64
N ALA A 183 13.71 11.22 -6.43
CA ALA A 183 14.29 12.45 -5.92
C ALA A 183 13.23 13.33 -5.24
N LEU A 184 12.06 13.46 -5.83
CA LEU A 184 10.93 14.20 -5.25
C LEU A 184 10.52 13.61 -3.88
N ILE A 185 10.36 12.29 -3.79
CA ILE A 185 10.01 11.60 -2.54
C ILE A 185 11.10 11.86 -1.50
N LYS A 186 12.38 11.72 -1.88
CA LYS A 186 13.51 11.94 -0.96
C LYS A 186 13.50 13.37 -0.40
N VAL A 187 13.44 14.37 -1.25
CA VAL A 187 13.43 15.79 -0.82
C VAL A 187 12.22 16.10 0.06
N THR A 188 11.04 15.59 -0.30
CA THR A 188 9.83 15.78 0.49
C THR A 188 9.95 15.11 1.86
N TYR A 189 10.45 13.88 1.91
CA TYR A 189 10.71 13.16 3.15
C TYR A 189 11.64 13.95 4.06
N GLU A 190 12.81 14.37 3.57
CA GLU A 190 13.82 15.12 4.32
C GLU A 190 13.26 16.44 4.85
N ALA A 191 12.54 17.20 4.01
CA ALA A 191 11.93 18.45 4.40
C ALA A 191 10.88 18.27 5.51
N VAL A 192 10.00 17.30 5.39
CA VAL A 192 8.96 17.05 6.39
C VAL A 192 9.56 16.52 7.69
N MET A 193 10.55 15.61 7.62
CA MET A 193 11.21 15.06 8.79
C MET A 193 12.00 16.12 9.56
N SER A 194 12.51 17.15 8.90
CA SER A 194 13.14 18.29 9.58
C SER A 194 12.18 19.07 10.47
N LEU A 195 10.87 19.10 10.15
CA LEU A 195 9.84 19.75 10.97
C LEU A 195 9.60 19.04 12.31
N VAL A 196 9.89 17.74 12.38
CA VAL A 196 9.81 16.97 13.62
C VAL A 196 11.16 16.85 14.35
N GLY A 197 12.16 17.61 13.91
CA GLY A 197 13.48 17.68 14.55
C GLY A 197 14.42 16.53 14.18
N VAL A 198 14.12 15.78 13.12
CA VAL A 198 14.95 14.67 12.62
C VAL A 198 15.86 15.19 11.52
N SER A 199 17.19 15.07 11.72
CA SER A 199 18.16 15.43 10.69
C SER A 199 18.16 14.39 9.55
N ALA A 200 18.21 14.88 8.30
CA ALA A 200 18.28 14.01 7.14
C ALA A 200 19.55 13.14 7.15
N PRO A 201 19.49 11.88 6.68
CA PRO A 201 20.68 11.06 6.49
C PRO A 201 21.62 11.74 5.48
N GLY A 202 22.79 12.21 5.93
CA GLY A 202 23.84 12.81 5.07
C GLY A 202 23.74 14.32 4.83
N GLY A 203 22.90 15.06 5.54
CA GLY A 203 22.74 16.50 5.41
C GLY A 203 23.44 17.30 6.51
N THR A 204 24.66 17.80 6.27
CA THR A 204 25.21 18.95 6.98
C THR A 204 24.58 20.21 6.42
N ASN A 205 23.43 20.67 6.98
CA ASN A 205 23.17 22.10 7.03
C ASN A 205 22.04 22.43 8.02
N ARG A 206 22.41 23.04 9.13
CA ARG A 206 21.50 23.74 10.03
C ARG A 206 21.09 25.07 9.39
N VAL A 207 19.91 25.14 8.82
CA VAL A 207 19.24 26.43 8.67
C VAL A 207 18.75 26.84 10.05
N ARG A 208 19.55 27.60 10.80
CA ARG A 208 19.08 28.34 11.98
C ARG A 208 18.16 29.46 11.47
N LEU A 209 16.87 29.30 11.69
CA LEU A 209 15.95 30.44 11.70
C LEU A 209 16.32 31.26 12.91
N THR A 210 17.08 32.34 12.68
CA THR A 210 17.35 33.42 13.67
C THR A 210 16.01 34.03 14.03
N LYS A 211 15.65 33.98 15.31
CA LYS A 211 14.63 34.85 15.91
C LYS A 211 15.04 36.31 15.63
N GLY A 212 14.30 36.97 14.77
CA GLY A 212 14.42 38.40 14.59
C GLY A 212 14.04 39.12 15.87
N ASP A 213 14.97 39.93 16.35
CA ASP A 213 14.81 40.83 17.48
C ASP A 213 13.62 41.75 17.24
N ARG A 214 12.75 41.83 18.25
CA ARG A 214 11.83 42.96 18.43
C ARG A 214 12.60 44.09 19.07
N GLN A 215 12.70 45.21 18.40
CA GLN A 215 12.71 46.58 18.99
C GLN A 215 11.47 47.30 18.53
#